data_770b8ad15677b7a2c1c3060a58881573
#
_entry.id   770b8ad15677b7a2c1c3060a58881573
#
_cell.length_a   1.000
_cell.length_b   1.000
_cell.length_c   1.000
_cell.angle_alpha   90.00
_cell.angle_beta   90.00
_cell.angle_gamma   90.00
#
_symmetry.space_group_name_H-M   'P 1'
#
loop_
_entity.id
_entity.type
_entity.pdbx_description
1 polymer ?
#
loop_
_entity_poly.entity_id
_entity_poly.type
_entity_poly.pdbx_seq_one_letter_code
_entity_poly.pdbx_strand_id
1 'polypeptide(L)'
;MKARMQTADIRKQWEGAAPGWAKWEPTIATWMEPATSAMLTMADVDLGAEVLDLASGAGSQTLSAARRVGARGHVVASDISETMLQHVQENARAVGLHNVTTLAGAAENLAVTEATFDAGICRLGLMLFAEPAKALAAVRRALKPGRKIAVVVFTTPTNNPFMAKPMQILLRHAGKAPPPPGQPGIFSLGASGVMERLFLASGFVCVEQRSLAVPLRMPCATHALEMMREAFGAYRAVVSDSPEVVRVAAWKEVAEILKTFETSTGFEGPAEVLVAAGLKPP
;
A
#
# COMPACT_ATOMS: atom_id res chain seq x y z
N MET A 1 -14.71 23.39 7.74
CA MET A 1 -14.74 22.48 6.57
C MET A 1 -13.30 22.36 6.08
N LYS A 2 -12.55 21.30 6.49
CA LYS A 2 -11.18 21.09 6.00
C LYS A 2 -11.29 20.59 4.55
N ALA A 3 -10.60 21.29 3.63
CA ALA A 3 -10.55 20.91 2.22
C ALA A 3 -10.05 19.46 2.09
N ARG A 4 -10.82 18.59 1.44
CA ARG A 4 -10.34 17.29 0.96
C ARG A 4 -9.20 17.56 -0.02
N MET A 5 -8.07 16.88 0.12
CA MET A 5 -7.03 16.92 -0.89
C MET A 5 -7.65 16.55 -2.25
N GLN A 6 -7.41 17.37 -3.25
CA GLN A 6 -7.90 17.07 -4.60
C GLN A 6 -7.06 15.94 -5.21
N THR A 7 -7.63 15.21 -6.13
CA THR A 7 -6.94 14.10 -6.86
C THR A 7 -5.60 14.56 -7.45
N ALA A 8 -5.51 15.81 -7.90
CA ALA A 8 -4.28 16.40 -8.42
C ALA A 8 -3.17 16.51 -7.35
N ASP A 9 -3.52 16.86 -6.12
CA ASP A 9 -2.55 16.98 -5.01
C ASP A 9 -2.03 15.60 -4.61
N ILE A 10 -2.93 14.60 -4.56
CA ILE A 10 -2.58 13.20 -4.28
C ILE A 10 -1.63 12.67 -5.36
N ARG A 11 -1.94 12.92 -6.64
CA ARG A 11 -1.06 12.55 -7.76
C ARG A 11 0.32 13.17 -7.60
N LYS A 12 0.40 14.48 -7.37
CA LYS A 12 1.68 15.20 -7.19
C LYS A 12 2.49 14.62 -6.03
N GLN A 13 1.85 14.26 -4.93
CA GLN A 13 2.51 13.63 -3.78
C GLN A 13 3.15 12.30 -4.16
N TRP A 14 2.43 11.43 -4.89
CA TRP A 14 2.93 10.12 -5.30
C TRP A 14 3.95 10.20 -6.43
N GLU A 15 3.81 11.14 -7.38
CA GLU A 15 4.86 11.42 -8.36
C GLU A 15 6.18 11.81 -7.66
N GLY A 16 6.12 12.64 -6.63
CA GLY A 16 7.30 13.02 -5.84
C GLY A 16 7.88 11.89 -4.97
N ALA A 17 7.09 10.86 -4.66
CA ALA A 17 7.54 9.69 -3.89
C ALA A 17 8.06 8.54 -4.79
N ALA A 18 7.74 8.53 -6.08
CA ALA A 18 8.03 7.43 -6.99
C ALA A 18 9.53 7.04 -7.06
N PRO A 19 10.50 7.97 -7.15
CA PRO A 19 11.92 7.60 -7.16
C PRO A 19 12.35 6.85 -5.89
N GLY A 20 11.86 7.28 -4.72
CA GLY A 20 12.16 6.61 -3.44
C GLY A 20 11.54 5.21 -3.39
N TRP A 21 10.30 5.06 -3.82
CA TRP A 21 9.65 3.75 -3.90
C TRP A 21 10.38 2.81 -4.86
N ALA A 22 10.78 3.28 -6.04
CA ALA A 22 11.53 2.48 -7.01
C ALA A 22 12.89 2.03 -6.46
N LYS A 23 13.63 2.93 -5.79
CA LYS A 23 14.92 2.61 -5.14
C LYS A 23 14.78 1.49 -4.10
N TRP A 24 13.73 1.57 -3.27
CA TRP A 24 13.51 0.64 -2.16
C TRP A 24 12.60 -0.55 -2.51
N GLU A 25 12.17 -0.65 -3.78
CA GLU A 25 11.28 -1.73 -4.23
C GLU A 25 11.76 -3.14 -3.88
N PRO A 26 13.05 -3.52 -4.06
CA PRO A 26 13.51 -4.86 -3.69
C PRO A 26 13.37 -5.14 -2.19
N THR A 27 13.62 -4.14 -1.34
CA THR A 27 13.45 -4.24 0.11
C THR A 27 11.98 -4.37 0.49
N ILE A 28 11.12 -3.54 -0.11
CA ILE A 28 9.67 -3.57 0.12
C ILE A 28 9.07 -4.89 -0.37
N ALA A 29 9.53 -5.41 -1.52
CA ALA A 29 9.11 -6.70 -2.06
C ALA A 29 9.41 -7.84 -1.08
N THR A 30 10.65 -7.90 -0.58
CA THR A 30 11.07 -8.91 0.40
C THR A 30 10.29 -8.77 1.73
N TRP A 31 10.16 -7.55 2.22
CA TRP A 31 9.42 -7.25 3.45
C TRP A 31 7.96 -7.71 3.37
N MET A 32 7.29 -7.41 2.27
CA MET A 32 5.86 -7.66 2.08
C MET A 32 5.56 -9.01 1.42
N GLU A 33 6.57 -9.84 1.12
CA GLU A 33 6.36 -11.13 0.45
C GLU A 33 5.31 -12.01 1.15
N PRO A 34 5.36 -12.23 2.48
CA PRO A 34 4.36 -13.08 3.14
C PRO A 34 2.93 -12.54 3.01
N ALA A 35 2.76 -11.20 3.07
CA ALA A 35 1.48 -10.54 2.91
C ALA A 35 1.00 -10.59 1.45
N THR A 36 1.92 -10.43 0.48
CA THR A 36 1.63 -10.53 -0.95
C THR A 36 1.17 -11.94 -1.31
N SER A 37 1.88 -12.97 -0.85
CA SER A 37 1.51 -14.37 -1.05
C SER A 37 0.13 -14.69 -0.47
N ALA A 38 -0.15 -14.24 0.77
CA ALA A 38 -1.46 -14.39 1.39
C ALA A 38 -2.57 -13.66 0.61
N MET A 39 -2.31 -12.41 0.18
CA MET A 39 -3.24 -11.61 -0.62
C MET A 39 -3.61 -12.30 -1.93
N LEU A 40 -2.61 -12.77 -2.68
CA LEU A 40 -2.84 -13.47 -3.95
C LEU A 40 -3.64 -14.78 -3.75
N THR A 41 -3.40 -15.48 -2.64
CA THR A 41 -4.15 -16.69 -2.30
C THR A 41 -5.59 -16.38 -1.91
N MET A 42 -5.81 -15.36 -1.06
CA MET A 42 -7.15 -14.98 -0.61
C MET A 42 -8.00 -14.35 -1.74
N ALA A 43 -7.35 -13.78 -2.76
CA ALA A 43 -8.03 -13.27 -3.96
C ALA A 43 -8.33 -14.35 -5.01
N ASP A 44 -7.96 -15.61 -4.77
CA ASP A 44 -8.05 -16.72 -5.72
C ASP A 44 -7.35 -16.39 -7.05
N VAL A 45 -6.13 -15.79 -6.98
CA VAL A 45 -5.32 -15.53 -8.17
C VAL A 45 -4.73 -16.85 -8.65
N ASP A 46 -5.25 -17.40 -9.74
CA ASP A 46 -4.88 -18.69 -10.29
C ASP A 46 -4.26 -18.58 -11.70
N LEU A 47 -3.74 -19.67 -12.21
CA LEU A 47 -3.20 -19.74 -13.58
C LEU A 47 -4.25 -19.32 -14.61
N GLY A 48 -3.87 -18.43 -15.52
CA GLY A 48 -4.72 -17.91 -16.59
C GLY A 48 -5.68 -16.81 -16.16
N ALA A 49 -5.64 -16.34 -14.90
CA ALA A 49 -6.54 -15.30 -14.42
C ALA A 49 -6.22 -13.91 -15.01
N GLU A 50 -7.27 -13.11 -15.21
CA GLU A 50 -7.21 -11.66 -15.45
C GLU A 50 -7.25 -10.94 -14.11
N VAL A 51 -6.21 -10.22 -13.74
CA VAL A 51 -6.04 -9.58 -12.43
C VAL A 51 -5.98 -8.07 -12.54
N LEU A 52 -6.71 -7.37 -11.67
CA LEU A 52 -6.62 -5.93 -11.49
C LEU A 52 -5.81 -5.62 -10.21
N ASP A 53 -4.66 -4.97 -10.35
CA ASP A 53 -3.83 -4.50 -9.24
C ASP A 53 -4.03 -3.00 -9.03
N LEU A 54 -4.60 -2.61 -7.89
CA LEU A 54 -4.86 -1.22 -7.53
C LEU A 54 -3.72 -0.65 -6.70
N ALA A 55 -3.33 0.59 -7.02
CA ALA A 55 -2.20 1.26 -6.38
C ALA A 55 -0.95 0.35 -6.41
N SER A 56 -0.59 -0.04 -7.64
CA SER A 56 0.49 -1.00 -7.90
C SER A 56 1.87 -0.52 -7.44
N GLY A 57 2.03 0.78 -7.23
CA GLY A 57 3.31 1.38 -6.93
C GLY A 57 4.35 1.04 -8.01
N ALA A 58 5.58 0.71 -7.62
CA ALA A 58 6.62 0.29 -8.55
C ALA A 58 6.53 -1.18 -9.00
N GLY A 59 5.50 -1.94 -8.55
CA GLY A 59 5.05 -3.17 -9.20
C GLY A 59 5.43 -4.50 -8.57
N SER A 60 6.02 -4.58 -7.36
CA SER A 60 6.41 -5.89 -6.80
C SER A 60 5.25 -6.88 -6.68
N GLN A 61 4.08 -6.45 -6.19
CA GLN A 61 2.90 -7.33 -6.14
C GLN A 61 2.35 -7.63 -7.54
N THR A 62 2.42 -6.68 -8.48
CA THR A 62 2.07 -6.88 -9.90
C THR A 62 2.89 -8.01 -10.50
N LEU A 63 4.23 -7.97 -10.33
CA LEU A 63 5.13 -8.99 -10.85
C LEU A 63 4.89 -10.36 -10.20
N SER A 64 4.58 -10.39 -8.91
CA SER A 64 4.20 -11.62 -8.20
C SER A 64 2.90 -12.21 -8.76
N ALA A 65 1.89 -11.36 -9.00
CA ALA A 65 0.64 -11.77 -9.64
C ALA A 65 0.88 -12.27 -11.08
N ALA A 66 1.68 -11.54 -11.87
CA ALA A 66 1.98 -11.88 -13.26
C ALA A 66 2.70 -13.25 -13.41
N ARG A 67 3.63 -13.57 -12.48
CA ARG A 67 4.25 -14.91 -12.42
C ARG A 67 3.22 -15.97 -12.06
N ARG A 68 2.32 -15.68 -11.10
CA ARG A 68 1.33 -16.64 -10.61
C ARG A 68 0.28 -16.98 -11.66
N VAL A 69 -0.20 -16.00 -12.43
CA VAL A 69 -1.18 -16.23 -13.50
C VAL A 69 -0.55 -16.88 -14.74
N GLY A 70 0.77 -16.79 -14.90
CA GLY A 70 1.51 -17.38 -16.01
C GLY A 70 1.19 -16.75 -17.37
N ALA A 71 1.73 -17.33 -18.44
CA ALA A 71 1.68 -16.74 -19.79
C ALA A 71 0.26 -16.63 -20.41
N ARG A 72 -0.72 -17.35 -19.86
CA ARG A 72 -2.12 -17.30 -20.33
C ARG A 72 -3.00 -16.34 -19.54
N GLY A 73 -2.50 -15.85 -18.40
CA GLY A 73 -3.16 -14.82 -17.59
C GLY A 73 -2.56 -13.45 -17.85
N HIS A 74 -3.21 -12.42 -17.31
CA HIS A 74 -2.79 -11.04 -17.51
C HIS A 74 -3.00 -10.22 -16.25
N VAL A 75 -2.17 -9.20 -16.03
CA VAL A 75 -2.31 -8.26 -14.92
C VAL A 75 -2.40 -6.83 -15.44
N VAL A 76 -3.46 -6.14 -15.07
CA VAL A 76 -3.59 -4.70 -15.27
C VAL A 76 -3.17 -3.99 -13.99
N ALA A 77 -2.00 -3.36 -14.01
CA ALA A 77 -1.49 -2.56 -12.90
C ALA A 77 -2.02 -1.13 -12.99
N SER A 78 -2.76 -0.69 -11.98
CA SER A 78 -3.27 0.68 -11.94
C SER A 78 -2.65 1.49 -10.81
N ASP A 79 -2.31 2.74 -11.10
CA ASP A 79 -1.81 3.70 -10.13
C ASP A 79 -2.21 5.13 -10.54
N ILE A 80 -2.25 6.05 -9.57
CA ILE A 80 -2.50 7.47 -9.84
C ILE A 80 -1.25 8.14 -10.41
N SER A 81 -0.05 7.61 -10.14
CA SER A 81 1.25 8.09 -10.60
C SER A 81 1.67 7.39 -11.88
N GLU A 82 1.87 8.15 -12.94
CA GLU A 82 2.41 7.65 -14.21
C GLU A 82 3.87 7.21 -14.07
N THR A 83 4.64 7.88 -13.23
CA THR A 83 6.03 7.49 -12.93
C THR A 83 6.10 6.12 -12.25
N MET A 84 5.19 5.82 -11.31
CA MET A 84 5.09 4.47 -10.74
C MET A 84 4.82 3.42 -11.81
N LEU A 85 3.89 3.69 -12.72
CA LEU A 85 3.53 2.76 -13.80
C LEU A 85 4.67 2.55 -14.81
N GLN A 86 5.51 3.57 -15.04
CA GLN A 86 6.73 3.40 -15.83
C GLN A 86 7.68 2.39 -15.17
N HIS A 87 7.89 2.50 -13.86
CA HIS A 87 8.69 1.51 -13.11
C HIS A 87 8.10 0.10 -13.17
N VAL A 88 6.76 -0.05 -13.10
CA VAL A 88 6.11 -1.37 -13.31
C VAL A 88 6.51 -1.96 -14.65
N GLN A 89 6.43 -1.17 -15.74
CA GLN A 89 6.77 -1.65 -17.09
C GLN A 89 8.25 -1.99 -17.22
N GLU A 90 9.13 -1.15 -16.69
CA GLU A 90 10.57 -1.38 -16.70
C GLU A 90 10.93 -2.66 -15.94
N ASN A 91 10.39 -2.82 -14.72
CA ASN A 91 10.60 -3.99 -13.88
C ASN A 91 10.04 -5.27 -14.52
N ALA A 92 8.86 -5.23 -15.15
CA ALA A 92 8.29 -6.37 -15.87
C ALA A 92 9.17 -6.81 -17.03
N ARG A 93 9.64 -5.86 -17.86
CA ARG A 93 10.55 -6.14 -18.98
C ARG A 93 11.88 -6.72 -18.50
N ALA A 94 12.45 -6.15 -17.42
CA ALA A 94 13.74 -6.59 -16.88
C ALA A 94 13.73 -8.06 -16.43
N VAL A 95 12.55 -8.59 -16.03
CA VAL A 95 12.40 -10.00 -15.60
C VAL A 95 11.67 -10.87 -16.63
N GLY A 96 11.48 -10.36 -17.87
CA GLY A 96 10.90 -11.13 -19.00
C GLY A 96 9.40 -11.41 -18.88
N LEU A 97 8.65 -10.60 -18.11
CA LEU A 97 7.19 -10.70 -18.02
C LEU A 97 6.54 -9.83 -19.10
N HIS A 98 5.71 -10.45 -19.94
CA HIS A 98 5.02 -9.81 -21.07
C HIS A 98 3.50 -9.72 -20.87
N ASN A 99 3.00 -10.21 -19.74
CA ASN A 99 1.59 -10.29 -19.39
C ASN A 99 1.17 -9.21 -18.36
N VAL A 100 1.80 -8.04 -18.44
CA VAL A 100 1.49 -6.87 -17.61
C VAL A 100 1.20 -5.67 -18.49
N THR A 101 0.08 -5.01 -18.25
CA THR A 101 -0.24 -3.68 -18.80
C THR A 101 -0.50 -2.69 -17.67
N THR A 102 -0.44 -1.39 -17.98
CA THR A 102 -0.59 -0.32 -16.98
C THR A 102 -1.78 0.57 -17.31
N LEU A 103 -2.45 1.08 -16.28
CA LEU A 103 -3.60 1.97 -16.37
C LEU A 103 -3.45 3.13 -15.38
N ALA A 104 -3.22 4.33 -15.88
CA ALA A 104 -3.13 5.52 -15.04
C ALA A 104 -4.52 6.03 -14.63
N GLY A 105 -4.72 6.28 -13.33
CA GLY A 105 -5.97 6.84 -12.83
C GLY A 105 -6.18 6.66 -11.34
N ALA A 106 -7.13 7.43 -10.78
CA ALA A 106 -7.55 7.24 -9.41
C ALA A 106 -8.42 5.98 -9.29
N ALA A 107 -8.20 5.20 -8.25
CA ALA A 107 -8.90 3.92 -8.02
C ALA A 107 -10.43 4.07 -7.93
N GLU A 108 -10.91 5.25 -7.49
CA GLU A 108 -12.32 5.57 -7.39
C GLU A 108 -13.04 5.74 -8.74
N ASN A 109 -12.26 5.99 -9.81
CA ASN A 109 -12.76 6.31 -11.15
C ASN A 109 -12.02 5.50 -12.24
N LEU A 110 -11.72 4.24 -11.97
CA LEU A 110 -11.03 3.38 -12.94
C LEU A 110 -11.83 3.19 -14.23
N ALA A 111 -11.20 3.49 -15.35
CA ALA A 111 -11.75 3.28 -16.70
C ALA A 111 -11.50 1.84 -17.16
N VAL A 112 -12.16 0.88 -16.52
CA VAL A 112 -12.09 -0.55 -16.86
C VAL A 112 -13.46 -1.08 -17.23
N THR A 113 -13.49 -2.09 -18.10
CA THR A 113 -14.70 -2.77 -18.50
C THR A 113 -15.28 -3.57 -17.33
N GLU A 114 -16.59 -3.56 -17.19
CA GLU A 114 -17.30 -4.33 -16.17
C GLU A 114 -17.15 -5.84 -16.39
N ALA A 115 -17.15 -6.60 -15.30
CA ALA A 115 -17.10 -8.06 -15.29
C ALA A 115 -15.95 -8.66 -16.14
N THR A 116 -14.79 -8.02 -16.09
CA THR A 116 -13.58 -8.44 -16.86
C THR A 116 -12.61 -9.28 -16.02
N PHE A 117 -12.43 -8.92 -14.76
CA PHE A 117 -11.35 -9.47 -13.94
C PHE A 117 -11.79 -10.69 -13.12
N ASP A 118 -10.91 -11.67 -13.03
CA ASP A 118 -11.05 -12.86 -12.19
C ASP A 118 -10.62 -12.59 -10.75
N ALA A 119 -9.74 -11.60 -10.52
CA ALA A 119 -9.31 -11.20 -9.18
C ALA A 119 -8.96 -9.71 -9.14
N GLY A 120 -9.16 -9.09 -7.97
CA GLY A 120 -8.65 -7.79 -7.64
C GLY A 120 -7.64 -7.87 -6.50
N ILE A 121 -6.58 -7.07 -6.52
CA ILE A 121 -5.62 -6.95 -5.43
C ILE A 121 -5.29 -5.49 -5.14
N CYS A 122 -4.97 -5.17 -3.87
CA CYS A 122 -4.51 -3.86 -3.48
C CYS A 122 -3.61 -3.97 -2.25
N ARG A 123 -2.30 -3.72 -2.40
CA ARG A 123 -1.36 -3.79 -1.28
C ARG A 123 -0.98 -2.40 -0.80
N LEU A 124 -1.33 -2.07 0.45
CA LEU A 124 -1.00 -0.82 1.15
C LEU A 124 -1.56 0.47 0.52
N GLY A 125 -2.43 0.36 -0.50
CA GLY A 125 -3.06 1.50 -1.18
C GLY A 125 -4.37 1.94 -0.54
N LEU A 126 -5.30 1.01 -0.29
CA LEU A 126 -6.69 1.30 0.09
C LEU A 126 -6.81 2.22 1.32
N MET A 127 -5.92 2.09 2.30
CA MET A 127 -5.88 2.92 3.52
C MET A 127 -5.55 4.40 3.25
N LEU A 128 -5.00 4.69 2.07
CA LEU A 128 -4.57 6.03 1.65
C LEU A 128 -5.56 6.70 0.70
N PHE A 129 -6.59 5.99 0.25
CA PHE A 129 -7.59 6.54 -0.65
C PHE A 129 -8.52 7.52 0.08
N ALA A 130 -8.90 8.58 -0.62
CA ALA A 130 -9.84 9.57 -0.09
C ALA A 130 -11.24 8.97 0.12
N GLU A 131 -11.65 8.07 -0.75
CA GLU A 131 -12.96 7.42 -0.75
C GLU A 131 -12.83 5.90 -0.97
N PRO A 132 -12.31 5.15 0.02
CA PRO A 132 -12.01 3.72 -0.15
C PRO A 132 -13.24 2.88 -0.52
N ALA A 133 -14.43 3.28 -0.07
CA ALA A 133 -15.68 2.61 -0.47
C ALA A 133 -16.00 2.78 -1.97
N LYS A 134 -15.68 3.94 -2.56
CA LYS A 134 -15.86 4.15 -4.01
C LYS A 134 -14.86 3.31 -4.81
N ALA A 135 -13.61 3.22 -4.36
CA ALA A 135 -12.61 2.37 -4.98
C ALA A 135 -13.04 0.89 -4.95
N LEU A 136 -13.49 0.39 -3.80
CA LEU A 136 -14.02 -0.97 -3.69
C LEU A 136 -15.25 -1.19 -4.59
N ALA A 137 -16.18 -0.22 -4.67
CA ALA A 137 -17.32 -0.31 -5.57
C ALA A 137 -16.90 -0.34 -7.06
N ALA A 138 -15.86 0.42 -7.44
CA ALA A 138 -15.31 0.39 -8.80
C ALA A 138 -14.71 -0.98 -9.13
N VAL A 139 -13.92 -1.56 -8.21
CA VAL A 139 -13.39 -2.91 -8.37
C VAL A 139 -14.52 -3.96 -8.42
N ARG A 140 -15.53 -3.84 -7.55
CA ARG A 140 -16.67 -4.77 -7.59
C ARG A 140 -17.36 -4.79 -8.95
N ARG A 141 -17.50 -3.64 -9.61
CA ARG A 141 -18.00 -3.61 -10.99
C ARG A 141 -17.08 -4.30 -11.98
N ALA A 142 -15.77 -4.07 -11.85
CA ALA A 142 -14.75 -4.65 -12.72
C ALA A 142 -14.60 -6.16 -12.59
N LEU A 143 -14.83 -6.71 -11.41
CA LEU A 143 -14.77 -8.15 -11.16
C LEU A 143 -15.94 -8.89 -11.83
N LYS A 144 -15.69 -10.09 -12.32
CA LYS A 144 -16.73 -11.06 -12.71
C LYS A 144 -17.54 -11.47 -11.47
N PRO A 145 -18.82 -11.87 -11.62
CA PRO A 145 -19.62 -12.43 -10.52
C PRO A 145 -18.90 -13.63 -9.87
N GLY A 146 -19.02 -13.77 -8.56
CA GLY A 146 -18.37 -14.86 -7.80
C GLY A 146 -16.86 -14.72 -7.66
N ARG A 147 -16.26 -13.56 -7.99
CA ARG A 147 -14.81 -13.32 -7.87
C ARG A 147 -14.49 -12.42 -6.68
N LYS A 148 -13.23 -12.44 -6.26
CA LYS A 148 -12.77 -11.77 -5.03
C LYS A 148 -11.81 -10.61 -5.31
N ILE A 149 -11.81 -9.65 -4.38
CA ILE A 149 -10.67 -8.77 -4.16
C ILE A 149 -10.03 -9.10 -2.83
N ALA A 150 -8.69 -9.06 -2.76
CA ALA A 150 -7.97 -9.06 -1.50
C ALA A 150 -7.12 -7.80 -1.35
N VAL A 151 -7.06 -7.28 -0.13
CA VAL A 151 -6.30 -6.07 0.20
C VAL A 151 -5.38 -6.30 1.39
N VAL A 152 -4.27 -5.56 1.42
CA VAL A 152 -3.34 -5.52 2.56
C VAL A 152 -3.30 -4.10 3.10
N VAL A 153 -3.50 -3.95 4.40
CA VAL A 153 -3.35 -2.68 5.12
C VAL A 153 -2.58 -2.92 6.42
N PHE A 154 -1.92 -1.89 6.96
CA PHE A 154 -1.35 -2.03 8.31
C PHE A 154 -2.49 -2.10 9.35
N THR A 155 -2.27 -2.89 10.41
CA THR A 155 -3.17 -2.96 11.56
C THR A 155 -3.08 -1.69 12.42
N THR A 156 -3.15 -1.78 13.73
CA THR A 156 -3.15 -0.62 14.61
C THR A 156 -1.74 -0.05 14.85
N PRO A 157 -1.61 1.22 15.28
CA PRO A 157 -0.32 1.78 15.68
C PRO A 157 0.42 0.97 16.74
N THR A 158 -0.31 0.31 17.64
CA THR A 158 0.24 -0.53 18.73
C THR A 158 1.03 -1.72 18.18
N ASN A 159 0.52 -2.36 17.12
CA ASN A 159 1.16 -3.51 16.49
C ASN A 159 2.23 -3.10 15.46
N ASN A 160 2.35 -1.80 15.19
CA ASN A 160 3.27 -1.24 14.20
C ASN A 160 4.17 -0.15 14.80
N PRO A 161 4.86 -0.40 15.94
CA PRO A 161 5.61 0.64 16.65
C PRO A 161 6.75 1.23 15.84
N PHE A 162 7.38 0.47 14.95
CA PHE A 162 8.41 0.93 14.03
C PHE A 162 7.91 2.06 13.11
N MET A 163 6.61 2.03 12.74
CA MET A 163 6.01 3.07 11.90
C MET A 163 5.32 4.16 12.74
N ALA A 164 4.67 3.77 13.82
CA ALA A 164 3.87 4.69 14.63
C ALA A 164 4.72 5.69 15.42
N LYS A 165 5.80 5.22 16.07
CA LYS A 165 6.66 6.09 16.90
C LYS A 165 7.33 7.21 16.10
N PRO A 166 7.96 6.96 14.93
CA PRO A 166 8.48 8.03 14.08
C PRO A 166 7.41 9.04 13.65
N MET A 167 6.22 8.58 13.26
CA MET A 167 5.13 9.47 12.88
C MET A 167 4.69 10.38 14.05
N GLN A 168 4.58 9.85 15.27
CA GLN A 168 4.26 10.62 16.47
C GLN A 168 5.33 11.69 16.77
N ILE A 169 6.60 11.35 16.62
CA ILE A 169 7.72 12.29 16.81
C ILE A 169 7.61 13.44 15.80
N LEU A 170 7.43 13.12 14.52
CA LEU A 170 7.31 14.13 13.47
C LEU A 170 6.10 15.05 13.66
N LEU A 171 4.94 14.50 14.01
CA LEU A 171 3.73 15.25 14.29
C LEU A 171 3.93 16.20 15.47
N ARG A 172 4.55 15.74 16.57
CA ARG A 172 4.83 16.56 17.74
C ARG A 172 5.76 17.73 17.40
N HIS A 173 6.87 17.48 16.69
CA HIS A 173 7.78 18.55 16.28
C HIS A 173 7.11 19.56 15.32
N ALA A 174 6.21 19.10 14.46
CA ALA A 174 5.45 19.97 13.57
C ALA A 174 4.29 20.70 14.25
N GLY A 175 3.99 20.43 15.53
CA GLY A 175 2.80 20.98 16.20
C GLY A 175 1.48 20.52 15.57
N LYS A 176 1.47 19.36 14.89
CA LYS A 176 0.30 18.80 14.20
C LYS A 176 -0.33 17.67 15.03
N ALA A 177 -1.66 17.63 15.06
CA ALA A 177 -2.39 16.49 15.62
C ALA A 177 -2.40 15.32 14.63
N PRO A 178 -2.52 14.07 15.12
CA PRO A 178 -2.80 12.92 14.25
C PRO A 178 -4.08 13.16 13.42
N PRO A 179 -4.18 12.58 12.21
CA PRO A 179 -5.41 12.61 11.44
C PRO A 179 -6.59 12.07 12.27
N PRO A 180 -7.76 12.71 12.22
CA PRO A 180 -8.93 12.20 12.93
C PRO A 180 -9.37 10.85 12.32
N PRO A 181 -10.09 10.00 13.10
CA PRO A 181 -10.62 8.73 12.60
C PRO A 181 -11.41 8.92 11.30
N GLY A 182 -11.28 7.98 10.36
CA GLY A 182 -11.94 8.01 9.06
C GLY A 182 -11.27 8.89 8.00
N GLN A 183 -10.16 9.56 8.32
CA GLN A 183 -9.31 10.22 7.32
C GLN A 183 -8.27 9.24 6.76
N PRO A 184 -7.85 9.41 5.48
CA PRO A 184 -6.79 8.59 4.90
C PRO A 184 -5.51 8.61 5.76
N GLY A 185 -4.90 7.46 5.90
CA GLY A 185 -3.65 7.31 6.67
C GLY A 185 -3.25 5.85 6.84
N ILE A 186 -1.98 5.63 7.15
CA ILE A 186 -1.40 4.28 7.19
C ILE A 186 -2.10 3.30 8.17
N PHE A 187 -2.84 3.81 9.15
CA PHE A 187 -3.58 3.00 10.14
C PHE A 187 -5.10 3.19 10.06
N SER A 188 -5.63 3.85 9.02
CA SER A 188 -7.04 4.24 8.94
C SER A 188 -8.01 3.06 8.87
N LEU A 189 -7.58 1.93 8.33
CA LEU A 189 -8.43 0.76 8.07
C LEU A 189 -8.07 -0.48 8.90
N GLY A 190 -7.03 -0.41 9.73
CA GLY A 190 -6.50 -1.59 10.42
C GLY A 190 -7.15 -1.92 11.76
N ALA A 191 -8.04 -1.08 12.28
CA ALA A 191 -8.74 -1.36 13.53
C ALA A 191 -9.80 -2.46 13.34
N SER A 192 -10.06 -3.22 14.42
CA SER A 192 -11.00 -4.36 14.40
C SER A 192 -12.37 -3.99 13.82
N GLY A 193 -12.88 -4.80 12.90
CA GLY A 193 -14.16 -4.65 12.24
C GLY A 193 -14.29 -3.50 11.24
N VAL A 194 -13.26 -2.62 11.10
CA VAL A 194 -13.32 -1.49 10.14
C VAL A 194 -13.33 -2.00 8.71
N MET A 195 -12.41 -2.89 8.37
CA MET A 195 -12.27 -3.45 7.04
C MET A 195 -13.52 -4.28 6.65
N GLU A 196 -14.02 -5.11 7.57
CA GLU A 196 -15.23 -5.91 7.33
C GLU A 196 -16.43 -5.02 6.99
N ARG A 197 -16.70 -4.01 7.83
CA ARG A 197 -17.79 -3.05 7.56
C ARG A 197 -17.61 -2.33 6.23
N LEU A 198 -16.39 -1.96 5.87
CA LEU A 198 -16.08 -1.29 4.60
C LEU A 198 -16.41 -2.20 3.41
N PHE A 199 -16.01 -3.47 3.45
CA PHE A 199 -16.31 -4.45 2.40
C PHE A 199 -17.82 -4.69 2.26
N LEU A 200 -18.51 -4.94 3.37
CA LEU A 200 -19.97 -5.16 3.38
C LEU A 200 -20.70 -3.93 2.85
N ALA A 201 -20.34 -2.73 3.29
CA ALA A 201 -20.95 -1.48 2.80
C ALA A 201 -20.66 -1.23 1.31
N SER A 202 -19.57 -1.82 0.76
CA SER A 202 -19.23 -1.75 -0.67
C SER A 202 -19.89 -2.86 -1.51
N GLY A 203 -20.74 -3.71 -0.88
CA GLY A 203 -21.51 -4.76 -1.54
C GLY A 203 -20.74 -6.07 -1.77
N PHE A 204 -19.65 -6.28 -1.07
CA PHE A 204 -18.99 -7.59 -0.99
C PHE A 204 -19.61 -8.43 0.12
N VAL A 205 -19.48 -9.74 0.01
CA VAL A 205 -19.95 -10.73 1.00
C VAL A 205 -18.80 -11.69 1.36
N CYS A 206 -19.02 -12.59 2.31
CA CYS A 206 -18.03 -13.60 2.74
C CYS A 206 -16.65 -12.97 3.02
N VAL A 207 -16.64 -11.96 3.87
CA VAL A 207 -15.40 -11.25 4.17
C VAL A 207 -14.51 -12.10 5.05
N GLU A 208 -13.33 -12.45 4.54
CA GLU A 208 -12.29 -13.18 5.26
C GLU A 208 -11.18 -12.23 5.67
N GLN A 209 -10.59 -12.42 6.86
CA GLN A 209 -9.51 -11.57 7.36
C GLN A 209 -8.43 -12.39 8.05
N ARG A 210 -7.16 -11.99 7.87
CA ARG A 210 -6.01 -12.61 8.52
C ARG A 210 -4.96 -11.57 8.86
N SER A 211 -4.54 -11.48 10.12
CA SER A 211 -3.39 -10.67 10.52
C SER A 211 -2.09 -11.46 10.36
N LEU A 212 -1.04 -10.79 9.90
CA LEU A 212 0.29 -11.34 9.68
C LEU A 212 1.34 -10.40 10.26
N ALA A 213 2.23 -10.95 11.08
CA ALA A 213 3.45 -10.26 11.47
C ALA A 213 4.41 -10.20 10.27
N VAL A 214 4.84 -9.00 9.94
CA VAL A 214 5.76 -8.72 8.82
C VAL A 214 6.87 -7.78 9.31
N PRO A 215 7.78 -8.24 10.20
CA PRO A 215 8.84 -7.37 10.69
C PRO A 215 9.74 -6.93 9.55
N LEU A 216 10.03 -5.61 9.50
CA LEU A 216 11.02 -5.09 8.55
C LEU A 216 12.42 -5.44 9.05
N ARG A 217 13.18 -6.21 8.28
CA ARG A 217 14.58 -6.53 8.57
C ARG A 217 15.51 -5.77 7.67
N MET A 218 16.50 -5.11 8.27
CA MET A 218 17.51 -4.31 7.56
C MET A 218 18.88 -4.44 8.27
N PRO A 219 19.97 -4.04 7.60
CA PRO A 219 21.31 -4.12 8.21
C PRO A 219 21.43 -3.33 9.51
N CYS A 220 20.81 -2.14 9.58
CA CYS A 220 20.85 -1.27 10.77
C CYS A 220 19.72 -0.22 10.72
N ALA A 221 19.52 0.51 11.83
CA ALA A 221 18.54 1.59 11.95
C ALA A 221 18.77 2.74 10.94
N THR A 222 20.02 2.99 10.53
CA THR A 222 20.34 4.02 9.53
C THR A 222 19.67 3.70 8.18
N HIS A 223 19.75 2.45 7.72
CA HIS A 223 19.07 2.05 6.48
C HIS A 223 17.54 2.17 6.59
N ALA A 224 16.96 1.84 7.75
CA ALA A 224 15.53 2.01 8.00
C ALA A 224 15.12 3.49 7.96
N LEU A 225 15.94 4.38 8.53
CA LEU A 225 15.76 5.82 8.46
C LEU A 225 15.82 6.35 7.02
N GLU A 226 16.80 5.91 6.24
CA GLU A 226 16.95 6.28 4.83
C GLU A 226 15.73 5.88 4.02
N MET A 227 15.30 4.61 4.13
CA MET A 227 14.07 4.14 3.47
C MET A 227 12.85 4.97 3.89
N MET A 228 12.70 5.26 5.19
CA MET A 228 11.58 6.06 5.69
C MET A 228 11.59 7.48 5.10
N ARG A 229 12.77 8.09 4.99
CA ARG A 229 12.91 9.43 4.43
C ARG A 229 12.72 9.47 2.91
N GLU A 230 13.08 8.43 2.19
CA GLU A 230 13.07 8.40 0.73
C GLU A 230 11.75 7.84 0.17
N ALA A 231 11.25 6.72 0.71
CA ALA A 231 10.05 6.06 0.20
C ALA A 231 8.75 6.57 0.86
N PHE A 232 8.73 6.81 2.18
CA PHE A 232 7.49 7.11 2.86
C PHE A 232 7.15 8.61 2.83
N GLY A 233 6.59 9.08 1.71
CA GLY A 233 6.28 10.50 1.48
C GLY A 233 5.42 11.15 2.57
N ALA A 234 4.53 10.38 3.22
CA ALA A 234 3.69 10.87 4.32
C ALA A 234 4.51 11.39 5.51
N TYR A 235 5.65 10.77 5.83
CA TYR A 235 6.52 11.21 6.92
C TYR A 235 7.21 12.54 6.59
N ARG A 236 7.68 12.69 5.35
CA ARG A 236 8.26 13.97 4.90
C ARG A 236 7.23 15.09 4.89
N ALA A 237 6.02 14.81 4.45
CA ALA A 237 4.93 15.78 4.36
C ALA A 237 4.53 16.36 5.72
N VAL A 238 4.68 15.60 6.80
CA VAL A 238 4.36 16.11 8.16
C VAL A 238 5.18 17.32 8.53
N VAL A 239 6.48 17.31 8.20
CA VAL A 239 7.44 18.36 8.59
C VAL A 239 7.85 19.28 7.44
N SER A 240 7.26 19.14 6.23
CA SER A 240 7.67 19.90 5.04
C SER A 240 7.65 21.41 5.23
N ASP A 241 6.61 21.89 5.91
CA ASP A 241 6.37 23.32 6.13
C ASP A 241 7.08 23.87 7.40
N SER A 242 7.75 23.00 8.15
CA SER A 242 8.46 23.39 9.38
C SER A 242 9.82 24.03 9.06
N PRO A 243 10.30 24.97 9.91
CA PRO A 243 11.66 25.50 9.80
C PRO A 243 12.71 24.38 9.79
N GLU A 244 13.86 24.62 9.13
CA GLU A 244 14.90 23.61 8.96
C GLU A 244 15.40 23.05 10.31
N VAL A 245 15.59 23.93 11.31
CA VAL A 245 16.02 23.51 12.65
C VAL A 245 15.04 22.48 13.26
N VAL A 246 13.74 22.66 13.05
CA VAL A 246 12.70 21.74 13.52
C VAL A 246 12.77 20.42 12.77
N ARG A 247 12.93 20.47 11.43
CA ARG A 247 13.06 19.26 10.60
C ARG A 247 14.27 18.44 11.00
N VAL A 248 15.42 19.07 11.17
CA VAL A 248 16.66 18.40 11.60
C VAL A 248 16.48 17.75 12.98
N ALA A 249 15.93 18.49 13.96
CA ALA A 249 15.69 17.98 15.30
C ALA A 249 14.73 16.78 15.29
N ALA A 250 13.63 16.87 14.52
CA ALA A 250 12.64 15.80 14.40
C ALA A 250 13.25 14.52 13.81
N TRP A 251 13.99 14.62 12.71
CA TRP A 251 14.63 13.44 12.09
C TRP A 251 15.76 12.87 12.94
N LYS A 252 16.47 13.71 13.72
CA LYS A 252 17.46 13.22 14.70
C LYS A 252 16.79 12.36 15.77
N GLU A 253 15.65 12.79 16.30
CA GLU A 253 14.92 12.01 17.29
C GLU A 253 14.32 10.73 16.69
N VAL A 254 13.86 10.78 15.44
CA VAL A 254 13.44 9.58 14.69
C VAL A 254 14.62 8.60 14.55
N ALA A 255 15.82 9.06 14.27
CA ALA A 255 16.99 8.20 14.22
C ALA A 255 17.26 7.50 15.57
N GLU A 256 17.14 8.22 16.69
CA GLU A 256 17.34 7.64 18.02
C GLU A 256 16.27 6.58 18.37
N ILE A 257 14.99 6.85 18.07
CA ILE A 257 13.93 5.86 18.36
C ILE A 257 14.07 4.61 17.48
N LEU A 258 14.56 4.74 16.23
CA LEU A 258 14.78 3.59 15.36
C LEU A 258 15.89 2.66 15.90
N LYS A 259 16.92 3.18 16.56
CA LYS A 259 17.95 2.37 17.21
C LYS A 259 17.39 1.41 18.26
N THR A 260 16.24 1.74 18.87
CA THR A 260 15.61 0.84 19.86
C THR A 260 15.06 -0.45 19.25
N PHE A 261 15.05 -0.56 17.92
CA PHE A 261 14.69 -1.76 17.19
C PHE A 261 15.91 -2.51 16.62
N GLU A 262 17.13 -2.07 16.96
CA GLU A 262 18.35 -2.83 16.63
C GLU A 262 18.49 -4.05 17.53
N THR A 263 18.96 -5.12 16.92
CA THR A 263 19.26 -6.41 17.55
C THR A 263 20.73 -6.78 17.32
N SER A 264 21.18 -7.88 17.87
CA SER A 264 22.55 -8.39 17.61
C SER A 264 22.80 -8.78 16.14
N THR A 265 21.74 -8.95 15.34
CA THR A 265 21.80 -9.39 13.95
C THR A 265 21.39 -8.31 12.94
N GLY A 266 21.11 -7.09 13.40
CA GLY A 266 20.66 -5.96 12.57
C GLY A 266 19.41 -5.29 13.12
N PHE A 267 18.70 -4.58 12.27
CA PHE A 267 17.46 -3.90 12.60
C PHE A 267 16.27 -4.81 12.36
N GLU A 268 15.36 -4.90 13.34
CA GLU A 268 14.07 -5.59 13.20
C GLU A 268 12.94 -4.66 13.66
N GLY A 269 12.29 -3.96 12.72
CA GLY A 269 11.15 -3.08 12.96
C GLY A 269 9.84 -3.86 13.02
N PRO A 270 9.19 -4.01 14.21
CA PRO A 270 7.95 -4.76 14.33
C PRO A 270 6.83 -4.10 13.50
N ALA A 271 6.19 -4.90 12.65
CA ALA A 271 5.05 -4.49 11.85
C ALA A 271 4.07 -5.65 11.70
N GLU A 272 2.79 -5.31 11.62
CA GLU A 272 1.69 -6.24 11.40
C GLU A 272 0.74 -5.67 10.36
N VAL A 273 0.32 -6.52 9.44
CA VAL A 273 -0.68 -6.19 8.41
C VAL A 273 -1.92 -7.04 8.56
N LEU A 274 -3.05 -6.49 8.11
CA LEU A 274 -4.30 -7.18 7.91
C LEU A 274 -4.45 -7.48 6.42
N VAL A 275 -4.58 -8.75 6.06
CA VAL A 275 -5.02 -9.18 4.74
C VAL A 275 -6.50 -9.46 4.82
N ALA A 276 -7.30 -8.80 3.99
CA ALA A 276 -8.75 -8.98 3.95
C ALA A 276 -9.20 -9.26 2.51
N ALA A 277 -10.12 -10.21 2.35
CA ALA A 277 -10.72 -10.53 1.07
C ALA A 277 -12.24 -10.49 1.16
N GLY A 278 -12.90 -10.07 0.07
CA GLY A 278 -14.34 -10.06 -0.05
C GLY A 278 -14.79 -10.60 -1.40
N LEU A 279 -15.88 -11.35 -1.40
CA LEU A 279 -16.50 -11.98 -2.57
C LEU A 279 -17.51 -11.04 -3.20
N LYS A 280 -17.42 -10.80 -4.51
CA LYS A 280 -18.53 -10.22 -5.28
C LYS A 280 -19.63 -11.28 -5.40
N PRO A 281 -20.88 -10.98 -4.99
CA PRO A 281 -22.00 -11.92 -5.19
C PRO A 281 -22.10 -12.39 -6.65
N PRO A 282 -22.66 -13.61 -6.88
CA PRO A 282 -22.94 -14.15 -8.20
C PRO A 282 -23.85 -13.26 -9.04
#